data_5a925c4d92c63b5588f6558d6487e5d8
#
_entry.id   5a925c4d92c63b5588f6558d6487e5d8
#
_cell.length_a   1.000
_cell.length_b   1.000
_cell.length_c   1.000
_cell.angle_alpha   90.00
_cell.angle_beta   90.00
_cell.angle_gamma   90.00
#
_symmetry.space_group_name_H-M   'P 1'
#
loop_
_entity.id
_entity.type
_entity.pdbx_description
1 polymer ?
#
loop_
_entity_poly.entity_id
_entity_poly.type
_entity_poly.pdbx_seq_one_letter_code
_entity_poly.pdbx_strand_id
1 'polypeptide(L)'
;MVAALQVAPRATWGEIGGAVGEHERTVARRLQRLMSTGAVRVTAILDELRCGLGTPVHLHVRVSPCTAEQVAEALSGRSDTRSVYAVTGAADIGCELVAPSRHLLHEILTAQIPATPGIAQTRTQVVLHTFQTVAEWHAPYLSEEQVARLRATAPTAGPPPEHLELTGAERDVVGLLADDGRIGFTAIAERLEVSVPTARRRVASLLERGAVHLRAEVEPALLGLEVEAQLWLSVRAHGLDEVGETLAAHPSVRYCAATSGTHTMIVQVAVAHEAELYRFLTAVVGPLDDVTDVNVTLITRAYKRGHLRKSGLLTLECQ
;
A
#
# COMPACT_ATOMS: atom_id res chain seq x y z
N MET A 1 15.58 -3.64 11.10
CA MET A 1 15.57 -2.17 10.99
C MET A 1 14.50 -1.67 10.02
N VAL A 2 14.47 -2.08 8.74
CA VAL A 2 13.43 -1.63 7.80
C VAL A 2 12.03 -2.05 8.27
N ALA A 3 11.84 -3.30 8.70
CA ALA A 3 10.57 -3.74 9.28
C ALA A 3 10.15 -2.89 10.50
N ALA A 4 11.11 -2.48 11.34
CA ALA A 4 10.82 -1.57 12.45
C ALA A 4 10.39 -0.18 11.99
N LEU A 5 10.97 0.31 10.89
CA LEU A 5 10.55 1.57 10.27
C LEU A 5 9.16 1.44 9.60
N GLN A 6 8.78 0.24 9.11
CA GLN A 6 7.43 -0.02 8.62
C GLN A 6 6.40 0.03 9.75
N VAL A 7 6.71 -0.54 10.93
CA VAL A 7 5.82 -0.51 12.11
C VAL A 7 5.66 0.90 12.68
N ALA A 8 6.77 1.66 12.77
CA ALA A 8 6.78 3.00 13.35
C ALA A 8 7.57 3.99 12.47
N PRO A 9 6.97 4.52 11.38
CA PRO A 9 7.68 5.30 10.37
C PRO A 9 8.31 6.60 10.88
N ARG A 10 7.83 7.16 11.97
CA ARG A 10 8.38 8.38 12.62
C ARG A 10 9.13 8.13 13.92
N ALA A 11 9.30 6.86 14.34
CA ALA A 11 10.11 6.53 15.51
C ALA A 11 11.52 7.12 15.38
N THR A 12 12.10 7.52 16.49
CA THR A 12 13.48 7.98 16.56
C THR A 12 14.44 6.82 16.29
N TRP A 13 15.65 7.13 15.88
CA TRP A 13 16.66 6.08 15.65
C TRP A 13 17.00 5.32 16.94
N GLY A 14 16.89 5.99 18.10
CA GLY A 14 17.06 5.36 19.41
C GLY A 14 15.95 4.37 19.74
N GLU A 15 14.67 4.71 19.47
CA GLU A 15 13.53 3.79 19.66
C GLU A 15 13.62 2.57 18.76
N ILE A 16 13.94 2.78 17.46
CA ILE A 16 14.18 1.66 16.53
C ILE A 16 15.35 0.81 17.04
N GLY A 17 16.47 1.44 17.42
CA GLY A 17 17.65 0.75 17.96
C GLY A 17 17.32 -0.10 19.18
N GLY A 18 16.59 0.49 20.13
CA GLY A 18 16.13 -0.21 21.34
C GLY A 18 15.22 -1.40 21.06
N ALA A 19 14.39 -1.32 20.00
CA ALA A 19 13.49 -2.41 19.60
C ALA A 19 14.24 -3.56 18.91
N VAL A 20 15.26 -3.26 18.09
CA VAL A 20 16.00 -4.28 17.31
C VAL A 20 17.35 -4.68 17.91
N GLY A 21 17.70 -4.18 19.11
CA GLY A 21 18.95 -4.51 19.77
C GLY A 21 20.20 -3.89 19.12
N GLU A 22 20.06 -2.73 18.45
CA GLU A 22 21.16 -2.07 17.74
C GLU A 22 21.41 -0.65 18.31
N HIS A 23 22.65 -0.19 18.17
CA HIS A 23 22.99 1.17 18.62
C HIS A 23 22.39 2.22 17.66
N GLU A 24 21.86 3.31 18.23
CA GLU A 24 21.21 4.41 17.50
C GLU A 24 22.02 4.92 16.31
N ARG A 25 23.34 5.13 16.46
CA ARG A 25 24.22 5.57 15.37
C ARG A 25 24.26 4.60 14.20
N THR A 26 24.21 3.29 14.50
CA THR A 26 24.19 2.22 13.48
C THR A 26 22.89 2.26 12.71
N VAL A 27 21.76 2.38 13.43
CA VAL A 27 20.42 2.51 12.85
C VAL A 27 20.34 3.74 11.96
N ALA A 28 20.73 4.91 12.49
CA ALA A 28 20.73 6.18 11.75
C ALA A 28 21.52 6.08 10.45
N ARG A 29 22.78 5.62 10.51
CA ARG A 29 23.65 5.51 9.34
C ARG A 29 23.08 4.56 8.29
N ARG A 30 22.57 3.38 8.69
CA ARG A 30 22.04 2.37 7.75
C ARG A 30 20.74 2.85 7.10
N LEU A 31 19.77 3.34 7.90
CA LEU A 31 18.48 3.79 7.37
C LEU A 31 18.62 5.07 6.54
N GLN A 32 19.43 6.03 6.94
CA GLN A 32 19.72 7.23 6.14
C GLN A 32 20.35 6.88 4.78
N ARG A 33 21.26 5.90 4.74
CA ARG A 33 21.81 5.42 3.47
C ARG A 33 20.74 4.80 2.58
N LEU A 34 19.86 3.94 3.12
CA LEU A 34 18.76 3.34 2.35
C LEU A 34 17.77 4.41 1.86
N MET A 35 17.51 5.43 2.67
CA MET A 35 16.63 6.54 2.28
C MET A 35 17.29 7.43 1.22
N SER A 36 18.59 7.74 1.34
CA SER A 36 19.31 8.57 0.37
C SER A 36 19.47 7.91 -1.00
N THR A 37 19.49 6.57 -1.07
CA THR A 37 19.49 5.81 -2.33
C THR A 37 18.11 5.59 -2.91
N GLY A 38 17.03 5.98 -2.20
CA GLY A 38 15.64 5.69 -2.60
C GLY A 38 15.21 4.23 -2.42
N ALA A 39 16.06 3.37 -1.83
CA ALA A 39 15.70 1.99 -1.55
C ALA A 39 14.59 1.87 -0.48
N VAL A 40 14.53 2.84 0.44
CA VAL A 40 13.46 3.01 1.42
C VAL A 40 12.96 4.45 1.35
N ARG A 41 11.65 4.64 1.31
CA ARG A 41 11.02 5.96 1.35
C ARG A 41 9.91 5.98 2.38
N VAL A 42 9.94 6.92 3.29
CA VAL A 42 8.83 7.15 4.22
C VAL A 42 7.90 8.19 3.62
N THR A 43 6.64 7.85 3.51
CA THR A 43 5.60 8.66 2.88
C THR A 43 4.30 8.56 3.65
N ALA A 44 3.37 9.46 3.38
CA ALA A 44 2.01 9.38 3.87
C ALA A 44 1.06 8.93 2.76
N ILE A 45 0.11 8.08 3.11
CA ILE A 45 -0.99 7.66 2.26
C ILE A 45 -2.27 8.19 2.89
N LEU A 46 -3.07 8.88 2.10
CA LEU A 46 -4.40 9.31 2.48
C LEU A 46 -5.36 8.12 2.44
N ASP A 47 -6.22 8.00 3.45
CA ASP A 47 -7.33 7.04 3.41
C ASP A 47 -8.52 7.69 2.71
N GLU A 48 -8.61 7.50 1.40
CA GLU A 48 -9.65 8.15 0.58
C GLU A 48 -11.05 7.66 0.92
N LEU A 49 -11.22 6.40 1.33
CA LEU A 49 -12.52 5.88 1.74
C LEU A 49 -13.00 6.59 3.01
N ARG A 50 -12.15 6.69 4.03
CA ARG A 50 -12.47 7.40 5.29
C ARG A 50 -12.68 8.87 5.08
N CYS A 51 -11.89 9.49 4.21
CA CYS A 51 -11.99 10.92 3.91
C CYS A 51 -13.13 11.25 2.92
N GLY A 52 -13.91 10.26 2.48
CA GLY A 52 -14.97 10.48 1.49
C GLY A 52 -14.45 11.01 0.14
N LEU A 53 -13.17 10.79 -0.17
CA LEU A 53 -12.52 11.34 -1.35
C LEU A 53 -12.61 10.43 -2.57
N GLY A 54 -13.25 9.28 -2.44
CA GLY A 54 -13.51 8.40 -3.55
C GLY A 54 -13.62 6.93 -3.19
N THR A 55 -13.86 6.13 -4.21
CA THR A 55 -13.98 4.68 -4.12
C THR A 55 -12.79 4.04 -4.82
N PRO A 56 -12.02 3.18 -4.15
CA PRO A 56 -10.96 2.41 -4.79
C PRO A 56 -11.53 1.36 -5.73
N VAL A 57 -10.88 1.20 -6.87
CA VAL A 57 -11.29 0.30 -7.93
C VAL A 57 -10.08 -0.43 -8.47
N HIS A 58 -10.14 -1.75 -8.54
CA HIS A 58 -9.13 -2.55 -9.23
C HIS A 58 -9.51 -2.73 -10.70
N LEU A 59 -8.55 -2.46 -11.59
CA LEU A 59 -8.63 -2.73 -13.01
C LEU A 59 -7.68 -3.87 -13.38
N HIS A 60 -8.22 -4.85 -14.08
CA HIS A 60 -7.46 -5.82 -14.86
C HIS A 60 -7.43 -5.35 -16.30
N VAL A 61 -6.25 -5.08 -16.82
CA VAL A 61 -6.06 -4.56 -18.16
C VAL A 61 -5.36 -5.61 -19.02
N ARG A 62 -5.99 -5.95 -20.16
CA ARG A 62 -5.33 -6.66 -21.25
C ARG A 62 -4.90 -5.65 -22.30
N VAL A 63 -3.72 -5.85 -22.81
CA VAL A 63 -3.12 -4.94 -23.79
C VAL A 63 -2.91 -5.61 -25.14
N SER A 64 -2.78 -4.81 -26.17
CA SER A 64 -2.34 -5.30 -27.49
C SER A 64 -0.87 -5.77 -27.39
N PRO A 65 -0.46 -6.73 -28.23
CA PRO A 65 0.92 -7.20 -28.23
C PRO A 65 1.93 -6.04 -28.31
N CYS A 66 3.01 -6.14 -27.53
CA CYS A 66 4.12 -5.18 -27.47
C CYS A 66 3.78 -3.79 -26.91
N THR A 67 2.60 -3.58 -26.28
CA THR A 67 2.22 -2.26 -25.72
C THR A 67 2.19 -2.22 -24.18
N ALA A 68 2.51 -3.32 -23.49
CA ALA A 68 2.38 -3.43 -22.04
C ALA A 68 3.17 -2.37 -21.27
N GLU A 69 4.42 -2.11 -21.65
CA GLU A 69 5.26 -1.09 -21.04
C GLU A 69 4.65 0.31 -21.19
N GLN A 70 4.26 0.66 -22.42
CA GLN A 70 3.66 1.97 -22.74
C GLN A 70 2.35 2.20 -21.96
N VAL A 71 1.49 1.18 -21.89
CA VAL A 71 0.22 1.28 -21.16
C VAL A 71 0.47 1.40 -19.65
N ALA A 72 1.40 0.60 -19.09
CA ALA A 72 1.75 0.68 -17.68
C ALA A 72 2.32 2.05 -17.30
N GLU A 73 3.20 2.63 -18.13
CA GLU A 73 3.72 3.99 -17.92
C GLU A 73 2.61 5.04 -18.01
N ALA A 74 1.69 4.95 -18.98
CA ALA A 74 0.57 5.86 -19.10
C ALA A 74 -0.35 5.79 -17.87
N LEU A 75 -0.70 4.59 -17.41
CA LEU A 75 -1.51 4.39 -16.20
C LEU A 75 -0.79 4.87 -14.94
N SER A 76 0.53 4.64 -14.83
CA SER A 76 1.31 5.09 -13.67
C SER A 76 1.42 6.61 -13.58
N GLY A 77 1.32 7.30 -14.72
CA GLY A 77 1.33 8.77 -14.82
C GLY A 77 0.06 9.45 -14.33
N ARG A 78 -1.04 8.72 -14.18
CA ARG A 78 -2.33 9.29 -13.75
C ARG A 78 -2.28 9.63 -12.26
N SER A 79 -2.88 10.75 -11.87
CA SER A 79 -2.99 11.19 -10.47
C SER A 79 -4.00 10.36 -9.66
N ASP A 80 -5.03 9.82 -10.32
CA ASP A 80 -6.06 8.99 -9.72
C ASP A 80 -5.64 7.52 -9.53
N THR A 81 -4.49 7.11 -10.06
CA THR A 81 -3.96 5.75 -9.94
C THR A 81 -3.10 5.62 -8.69
N ARG A 82 -3.35 4.59 -7.88
CA ARG A 82 -2.60 4.24 -6.66
C ARG A 82 -1.51 3.21 -6.89
N SER A 83 -1.80 2.20 -7.69
CA SER A 83 -0.81 1.15 -8.00
C SER A 83 -0.93 0.70 -9.45
N VAL A 84 0.21 0.34 -10.05
CA VAL A 84 0.29 -0.26 -11.39
C VAL A 84 1.35 -1.34 -11.37
N TYR A 85 0.95 -2.55 -11.77
CA TYR A 85 1.79 -3.74 -11.79
C TYR A 85 1.69 -4.45 -13.13
N ALA A 86 2.81 -4.90 -13.68
CA ALA A 86 2.79 -5.98 -14.66
C ALA A 86 2.52 -7.28 -13.93
N VAL A 87 1.60 -8.07 -14.44
CA VAL A 87 1.15 -9.31 -13.80
C VAL A 87 1.12 -10.46 -14.78
N THR A 88 1.14 -11.70 -14.26
CA THR A 88 0.94 -12.91 -15.06
C THR A 88 -0.55 -13.27 -15.15
N GLY A 89 -0.91 -14.20 -16.05
CA GLY A 89 -2.24 -14.81 -16.08
C GLY A 89 -3.21 -14.13 -17.03
N ALA A 90 -4.46 -13.94 -16.62
CA ALA A 90 -5.54 -13.48 -17.48
C ALA A 90 -5.49 -11.98 -17.82
N ALA A 91 -4.74 -11.20 -17.10
CA ALA A 91 -4.45 -9.79 -17.36
C ALA A 91 -2.95 -9.58 -17.57
N ASP A 92 -2.57 -8.51 -18.26
CA ASP A 92 -1.19 -8.10 -18.45
C ASP A 92 -0.78 -7.05 -17.42
N ILE A 93 -1.74 -6.20 -16.99
CA ILE A 93 -1.53 -5.13 -16.02
C ILE A 93 -2.66 -5.17 -14.98
N GLY A 94 -2.27 -5.13 -13.71
CA GLY A 94 -3.13 -4.83 -12.57
C GLY A 94 -2.96 -3.36 -12.20
N CYS A 95 -4.06 -2.63 -12.05
CA CYS A 95 -4.05 -1.23 -11.69
C CYS A 95 -5.11 -0.98 -10.61
N GLU A 96 -4.77 -0.19 -9.60
CA GLU A 96 -5.72 0.34 -8.64
C GLU A 96 -5.85 1.85 -8.83
N LEU A 97 -7.07 2.33 -8.94
CA LEU A 97 -7.37 3.76 -9.01
C LEU A 97 -8.44 4.15 -8.00
N VAL A 98 -8.52 5.43 -7.68
CA VAL A 98 -9.56 6.01 -6.82
C VAL A 98 -10.40 6.96 -7.62
N ALA A 99 -11.70 6.67 -7.70
CA ALA A 99 -12.66 7.52 -8.39
C ALA A 99 -13.42 8.40 -7.38
N PRO A 100 -13.26 9.74 -7.40
CA PRO A 100 -13.87 10.65 -6.43
C PRO A 100 -15.41 10.63 -6.40
N SER A 101 -16.03 10.18 -7.47
CA SER A 101 -17.49 10.05 -7.56
C SER A 101 -17.89 8.96 -8.55
N ARG A 102 -19.12 8.46 -8.43
CA ARG A 102 -19.66 7.48 -9.39
C ARG A 102 -19.74 8.04 -10.82
N HIS A 103 -19.99 9.34 -10.97
CA HIS A 103 -20.00 9.98 -12.28
C HIS A 103 -18.61 9.97 -12.92
N LEU A 104 -17.59 10.36 -12.15
CA LEU A 104 -16.21 10.33 -12.64
C LEU A 104 -15.72 8.90 -12.87
N LEU A 105 -16.13 7.94 -12.04
CA LEU A 105 -15.85 6.52 -12.28
C LEU A 105 -16.38 6.07 -13.64
N HIS A 106 -17.63 6.43 -13.97
CA HIS A 106 -18.21 6.12 -15.26
C HIS A 106 -17.36 6.72 -16.40
N GLU A 107 -17.02 8.01 -16.32
CA GLU A 107 -16.18 8.68 -17.32
C GLU A 107 -14.79 8.04 -17.45
N ILE A 108 -14.13 7.73 -16.32
CA ILE A 108 -12.83 7.06 -16.31
C ILE A 108 -12.91 5.72 -17.05
N LEU A 109 -13.93 4.91 -16.77
CA LEU A 109 -14.05 3.56 -17.31
C LEU A 109 -14.55 3.52 -18.76
N THR A 110 -15.36 4.48 -19.18
CA THR A 110 -15.98 4.46 -20.51
C THR A 110 -15.27 5.34 -21.54
N ALA A 111 -14.52 6.34 -21.10
CA ALA A 111 -13.83 7.28 -21.98
C ALA A 111 -12.33 7.34 -21.75
N GLN A 112 -11.88 7.64 -20.52
CA GLN A 112 -10.46 7.96 -20.27
C GLN A 112 -9.56 6.73 -20.37
N ILE A 113 -9.89 5.61 -19.73
CA ILE A 113 -9.11 4.36 -19.78
C ILE A 113 -9.13 3.77 -21.19
N PRO A 114 -10.29 3.60 -21.87
CA PRO A 114 -10.32 3.08 -23.25
C PRO A 114 -9.59 3.96 -24.27
N ALA A 115 -9.44 5.25 -24.01
CA ALA A 115 -8.69 6.16 -24.88
C ALA A 115 -7.16 5.96 -24.77
N THR A 116 -6.65 5.19 -23.79
CA THR A 116 -5.23 4.90 -23.67
C THR A 116 -4.80 3.93 -24.77
N PRO A 117 -3.89 4.34 -25.70
CA PRO A 117 -3.47 3.47 -26.79
C PRO A 117 -2.84 2.18 -26.28
N GLY A 118 -3.22 1.04 -26.86
CA GLY A 118 -2.72 -0.27 -26.49
C GLY A 118 -3.60 -1.04 -25.50
N ILE A 119 -4.60 -0.44 -24.89
CA ILE A 119 -5.58 -1.17 -24.08
C ILE A 119 -6.54 -1.92 -25.02
N ALA A 120 -6.61 -3.24 -24.84
CA ALA A 120 -7.52 -4.12 -25.60
C ALA A 120 -8.79 -4.44 -24.82
N GLN A 121 -8.69 -4.64 -23.50
CA GLN A 121 -9.82 -4.98 -22.65
C GLN A 121 -9.55 -4.55 -21.21
N THR A 122 -10.61 -4.17 -20.50
CA THR A 122 -10.56 -3.93 -19.06
C THR A 122 -11.66 -4.69 -18.33
N ARG A 123 -11.34 -5.12 -17.09
CA ARG A 123 -12.32 -5.62 -16.13
C ARG A 123 -12.14 -4.82 -14.85
N THR A 124 -13.26 -4.48 -14.21
CA THR A 124 -13.27 -3.59 -13.06
C THR A 124 -13.92 -4.26 -11.87
N GLN A 125 -13.32 -4.08 -10.71
CA GLN A 125 -13.83 -4.54 -9.42
C GLN A 125 -13.74 -3.38 -8.43
N VAL A 126 -14.87 -3.05 -7.82
CA VAL A 126 -14.97 -1.99 -6.81
C VAL A 126 -14.61 -2.57 -5.45
N VAL A 127 -13.76 -1.90 -4.70
CA VAL A 127 -13.47 -2.26 -3.31
C VAL A 127 -14.69 -1.92 -2.45
N LEU A 128 -15.21 -2.90 -1.73
CA LEU A 128 -16.38 -2.77 -0.86
C LEU A 128 -16.00 -2.62 0.60
N HIS A 129 -14.97 -3.36 1.03
CA HIS A 129 -14.45 -3.33 2.40
C HIS A 129 -12.96 -3.69 2.39
N THR A 130 -12.17 -3.05 3.23
CA THR A 130 -10.73 -3.33 3.39
C THR A 130 -10.47 -3.92 4.76
N PHE A 131 -9.96 -5.16 4.82
CA PHE A 131 -9.55 -5.84 6.05
C PHE A 131 -8.15 -5.47 6.48
N GLN A 132 -7.25 -5.27 5.50
CA GLN A 132 -5.87 -4.85 5.73
C GLN A 132 -5.35 -3.98 4.60
N THR A 133 -4.72 -2.88 4.95
CA THR A 133 -4.03 -2.00 4.01
C THR A 133 -2.54 -2.31 3.96
N VAL A 134 -1.90 -1.98 2.84
CA VAL A 134 -0.43 -2.07 2.73
C VAL A 134 0.31 -1.18 3.73
N ALA A 135 -0.34 -0.15 4.28
CA ALA A 135 0.25 0.73 5.29
C ALA A 135 0.36 0.08 6.68
N GLU A 136 -0.51 -0.88 6.97
CA GLU A 136 -0.52 -1.63 8.23
C GLU A 136 0.45 -2.82 8.22
N TRP A 137 0.85 -3.26 7.02
CA TRP A 137 1.74 -4.39 6.85
C TRP A 137 3.21 -4.02 7.12
N HIS A 138 3.92 -4.94 7.74
CA HIS A 138 5.37 -4.92 7.88
C HIS A 138 5.95 -6.31 7.59
N ALA A 139 7.20 -6.35 7.11
CA ALA A 139 7.87 -7.61 6.85
C ALA A 139 8.02 -8.44 8.16
N PRO A 140 7.86 -9.77 8.11
CA PRO A 140 7.75 -10.65 9.27
C PRO A 140 9.11 -10.96 9.92
N TYR A 141 9.89 -9.92 10.23
CA TYR A 141 11.24 -10.03 10.82
C TYR A 141 11.33 -9.53 12.26
N LEU A 142 10.19 -9.17 12.85
CA LEU A 142 10.11 -8.69 14.22
C LEU A 142 9.28 -9.65 15.06
N SER A 143 9.65 -9.82 16.33
CA SER A 143 8.78 -10.49 17.29
C SER A 143 7.58 -9.61 17.65
N GLU A 144 6.52 -10.23 18.17
CA GLU A 144 5.34 -9.51 18.65
C GLU A 144 5.70 -8.46 19.72
N GLU A 145 6.64 -8.77 20.61
CA GLU A 145 7.13 -7.84 21.62
C GLU A 145 7.81 -6.61 20.99
N GLN A 146 8.65 -6.83 19.96
CA GLN A 146 9.30 -5.74 19.23
C GLN A 146 8.29 -4.86 18.51
N VAL A 147 7.28 -5.47 17.89
CA VAL A 147 6.17 -4.75 17.23
C VAL A 147 5.37 -3.94 18.25
N ALA A 148 4.98 -4.55 19.38
CA ALA A 148 4.23 -3.88 20.44
C ALA A 148 5.00 -2.68 21.01
N ARG A 149 6.31 -2.84 21.26
CA ARG A 149 7.19 -1.77 21.72
C ARG A 149 7.26 -0.60 20.74
N LEU A 150 7.37 -0.88 19.44
CA LEU A 150 7.40 0.16 18.40
C LEU A 150 6.05 0.86 18.25
N ARG A 151 4.94 0.10 18.27
CA ARG A 151 3.59 0.68 18.19
C ARG A 151 3.29 1.60 19.37
N ALA A 152 3.82 1.33 20.55
CA ALA A 152 3.67 2.20 21.72
C ALA A 152 4.33 3.58 21.55
N THR A 153 5.23 3.76 20.57
CA THR A 153 5.84 5.06 20.23
C THR A 153 5.05 5.87 19.20
N ALA A 154 4.08 5.24 18.53
CA ALA A 154 3.25 5.87 17.51
C ALA A 154 1.93 6.39 18.11
N PRO A 155 1.34 7.46 17.55
CA PRO A 155 -0.02 7.84 17.90
C PRO A 155 -0.98 6.69 17.60
N THR A 156 -1.80 6.33 18.58
CA THR A 156 -2.84 5.31 18.39
C THR A 156 -3.97 5.93 17.59
N ALA A 157 -4.28 5.37 16.42
CA ALA A 157 -5.47 5.77 15.70
C ALA A 157 -6.72 5.42 16.54
N GLY A 158 -7.58 6.42 16.75
CA GLY A 158 -8.89 6.21 17.36
C GLY A 158 -9.85 5.46 16.43
N PRO A 159 -11.03 5.07 16.93
CA PRO A 159 -12.06 4.52 16.07
C PRO A 159 -12.38 5.52 14.96
N PRO A 160 -12.52 5.04 13.71
CA PRO A 160 -12.75 5.94 12.58
C PRO A 160 -14.08 6.68 12.74
N PRO A 161 -14.10 8.00 12.56
CA PRO A 161 -15.34 8.73 12.37
C PRO A 161 -16.03 8.26 11.08
N GLU A 162 -17.35 8.24 11.04
CA GLU A 162 -18.12 7.81 9.87
C GLU A 162 -17.87 8.65 8.61
N HIS A 163 -17.53 9.94 8.79
CA HIS A 163 -17.11 10.84 7.72
C HIS A 163 -16.01 11.79 8.20
N LEU A 164 -14.99 11.95 7.39
CA LEU A 164 -13.83 12.74 7.70
C LEU A 164 -13.59 13.75 6.58
N GLU A 165 -13.96 15.00 6.80
CA GLU A 165 -13.63 16.09 5.88
C GLU A 165 -12.27 16.69 6.26
N LEU A 166 -11.41 16.85 5.25
CA LEU A 166 -10.13 17.53 5.38
C LEU A 166 -10.26 19.01 5.05
N THR A 167 -9.79 19.86 5.93
CA THR A 167 -9.63 21.30 5.65
C THR A 167 -8.53 21.54 4.61
N GLY A 168 -8.50 22.72 3.97
CA GLY A 168 -7.41 23.09 3.06
C GLY A 168 -6.04 22.99 3.73
N ALA A 169 -5.92 23.51 4.95
CA ALA A 169 -4.68 23.46 5.72
C ALA A 169 -4.23 22.02 6.11
N GLU A 170 -5.15 21.09 6.25
CA GLU A 170 -4.82 19.67 6.47
C GLU A 170 -4.37 19.01 5.17
N ARG A 171 -4.97 19.34 4.03
CA ARG A 171 -4.50 18.87 2.72
C ARG A 171 -3.07 19.32 2.42
N ASP A 172 -2.72 20.54 2.79
CA ASP A 172 -1.34 21.03 2.64
C ASP A 172 -0.35 20.21 3.49
N VAL A 173 -0.72 19.88 4.74
CA VAL A 173 0.09 18.99 5.61
C VAL A 173 0.21 17.60 4.99
N VAL A 174 -0.88 17.06 4.46
CA VAL A 174 -0.88 15.74 3.78
C VAL A 174 0.10 15.74 2.59
N GLY A 175 0.09 16.78 1.77
CA GLY A 175 1.04 16.93 0.65
C GLY A 175 2.49 16.88 1.12
N LEU A 176 2.85 17.61 2.16
CA LEU A 176 4.20 17.61 2.71
C LEU A 176 4.61 16.24 3.28
N LEU A 177 3.69 15.55 3.94
CA LEU A 177 3.92 14.21 4.47
C LEU A 177 3.99 13.13 3.35
N ALA A 178 3.30 13.33 2.26
CA ALA A 178 3.37 12.46 1.09
C ALA A 178 4.75 12.55 0.42
N ASP A 179 5.34 13.74 0.35
CA ASP A 179 6.69 13.95 -0.17
C ASP A 179 7.77 13.40 0.77
N ASP A 180 7.64 13.67 2.07
CA ASP A 180 8.52 13.15 3.12
C ASP A 180 7.75 12.89 4.41
N GLY A 181 7.41 11.62 4.65
CA GLY A 181 6.69 11.20 5.86
C GLY A 181 7.47 11.44 7.16
N ARG A 182 8.76 11.74 7.10
CA ARG A 182 9.62 12.09 8.23
C ARG A 182 9.97 13.57 8.31
N ILE A 183 9.38 14.42 7.49
CA ILE A 183 9.60 15.87 7.52
C ILE A 183 9.47 16.41 8.95
N GLY A 184 10.41 17.26 9.38
CA GLY A 184 10.42 17.85 10.71
C GLY A 184 9.28 18.86 10.92
N PHE A 185 8.76 18.96 12.13
CA PHE A 185 7.68 19.91 12.45
C PHE A 185 8.09 21.36 12.22
N THR A 186 9.37 21.71 12.39
CA THR A 186 9.90 23.05 12.08
C THR A 186 9.78 23.34 10.58
N ALA A 187 10.17 22.38 9.72
CA ALA A 187 10.06 22.56 8.28
C ALA A 187 8.60 22.62 7.79
N ILE A 188 7.68 21.87 8.42
CA ILE A 188 6.23 22.00 8.16
C ILE A 188 5.74 23.39 8.56
N ALA A 189 6.15 23.87 9.76
CA ALA A 189 5.75 25.16 10.28
C ALA A 189 6.20 26.32 9.38
N GLU A 190 7.45 26.27 8.90
CA GLU A 190 8.02 27.25 7.96
C GLU A 190 7.28 27.24 6.62
N ARG A 191 7.03 26.06 6.02
CA ARG A 191 6.36 25.95 4.71
C ARG A 191 4.90 26.37 4.73
N LEU A 192 4.22 26.19 5.86
CA LEU A 192 2.79 26.51 6.01
C LEU A 192 2.54 27.81 6.78
N GLU A 193 3.60 28.56 7.10
CA GLU A 193 3.54 29.83 7.85
C GLU A 193 2.74 29.73 9.16
N VAL A 194 2.96 28.65 9.92
CA VAL A 194 2.30 28.40 11.21
C VAL A 194 3.33 28.17 12.32
N SER A 195 2.88 28.16 13.57
CA SER A 195 3.77 27.79 14.68
C SER A 195 4.10 26.28 14.70
N VAL A 196 5.28 25.91 15.23
CA VAL A 196 5.69 24.50 15.38
C VAL A 196 4.67 23.69 16.21
N PRO A 197 4.11 24.20 17.34
CA PRO A 197 3.02 23.50 18.04
C PRO A 197 1.78 23.26 17.17
N THR A 198 1.43 24.23 16.30
CA THR A 198 0.30 24.08 15.36
C THR A 198 0.57 23.01 14.33
N ALA A 199 1.77 22.98 13.72
CA ALA A 199 2.19 21.94 12.79
C ALA A 199 2.13 20.54 13.43
N ARG A 200 2.68 20.40 14.65
CA ARG A 200 2.64 19.15 15.43
C ARG A 200 1.21 18.68 15.69
N ARG A 201 0.33 19.58 16.15
CA ARG A 201 -1.08 19.25 16.42
C ARG A 201 -1.82 18.80 15.16
N ARG A 202 -1.60 19.47 14.02
CA ARG A 202 -2.23 19.08 12.74
C ARG A 202 -1.80 17.68 12.30
N VAL A 203 -0.50 17.39 12.35
CA VAL A 203 0.02 16.03 12.01
C VAL A 203 -0.56 14.99 12.97
N ALA A 204 -0.52 15.24 14.29
CA ALA A 204 -1.08 14.30 15.27
C ALA A 204 -2.57 14.04 15.02
N SER A 205 -3.37 15.10 14.82
CA SER A 205 -4.80 14.97 14.52
C SER A 205 -5.09 14.15 13.26
N LEU A 206 -4.32 14.33 12.19
CA LEU A 206 -4.48 13.54 10.95
C LEU A 206 -4.21 12.04 11.18
N LEU A 207 -3.18 11.72 11.96
CA LEU A 207 -2.82 10.33 12.29
C LEU A 207 -3.83 9.69 13.25
N GLU A 208 -4.22 10.42 14.32
CA GLU A 208 -5.18 9.94 15.32
C GLU A 208 -6.57 9.67 14.74
N ARG A 209 -7.02 10.51 13.80
CA ARG A 209 -8.29 10.32 13.08
C ARG A 209 -8.20 9.24 11.99
N GLY A 210 -7.01 8.68 11.71
CA GLY A 210 -6.80 7.72 10.64
C GLY A 210 -7.04 8.30 9.24
N ALA A 211 -6.97 9.63 9.08
CA ALA A 211 -7.06 10.28 7.77
C ALA A 211 -5.84 9.98 6.90
N VAL A 212 -4.71 9.79 7.56
CA VAL A 212 -3.41 9.56 6.92
C VAL A 212 -2.71 8.41 7.62
N HIS A 213 -2.17 7.50 6.84
CA HIS A 213 -1.30 6.43 7.29
C HIS A 213 0.13 6.71 6.83
N LEU A 214 1.07 6.70 7.75
CA LEU A 214 2.49 6.77 7.42
C LEU A 214 3.00 5.38 7.04
N ARG A 215 3.83 5.33 6.01
CA ARG A 215 4.36 4.08 5.49
C ARG A 215 5.84 4.21 5.14
N ALA A 216 6.63 3.20 5.49
CA ALA A 216 7.96 3.02 4.93
C ALA A 216 7.86 2.10 3.70
N GLU A 217 7.92 2.70 2.51
CA GLU A 217 7.92 1.98 1.24
C GLU A 217 9.31 1.38 0.97
N VAL A 218 9.31 0.12 0.61
CA VAL A 218 10.48 -0.66 0.21
C VAL A 218 10.04 -1.76 -0.75
N GLU A 219 10.86 -2.07 -1.75
CA GLU A 219 10.60 -3.25 -2.58
C GLU A 219 10.73 -4.53 -1.74
N PRO A 220 9.72 -5.40 -1.72
CA PRO A 220 9.76 -6.63 -0.93
C PRO A 220 10.96 -7.52 -1.24
N ALA A 221 11.42 -7.54 -2.49
CA ALA A 221 12.62 -8.27 -2.89
C ALA A 221 13.89 -7.82 -2.13
N LEU A 222 14.00 -6.53 -1.76
CA LEU A 222 15.10 -6.02 -0.92
C LEU A 222 15.04 -6.54 0.52
N LEU A 223 13.92 -7.11 0.91
CA LEU A 223 13.71 -7.78 2.19
C LEU A 223 13.79 -9.31 2.07
N GLY A 224 14.20 -9.85 0.90
CA GLY A 224 14.23 -11.29 0.66
C GLY A 224 12.84 -11.91 0.41
N LEU A 225 11.83 -11.08 0.12
CA LEU A 225 10.49 -11.52 -0.27
C LEU A 225 10.38 -11.35 -1.79
N GLU A 226 10.94 -12.30 -2.55
CA GLU A 226 11.16 -12.16 -4.00
C GLU A 226 9.89 -12.41 -4.82
N VAL A 227 8.90 -13.09 -4.23
CA VAL A 227 7.64 -13.42 -4.91
C VAL A 227 6.50 -12.60 -4.31
N GLU A 228 5.92 -11.75 -5.15
CA GLU A 228 4.66 -11.06 -4.86
C GLU A 228 3.54 -11.62 -5.73
N ALA A 229 2.39 -11.89 -5.14
CA ALA A 229 1.22 -12.38 -5.84
C ALA A 229 -0.06 -11.66 -5.41
N GLN A 230 -0.99 -11.54 -6.35
CA GLN A 230 -2.38 -11.19 -6.08
C GLN A 230 -3.22 -12.46 -6.21
N LEU A 231 -3.95 -12.79 -5.15
CA LEU A 231 -4.92 -13.86 -5.13
C LEU A 231 -6.31 -13.25 -5.26
N TRP A 232 -7.03 -13.69 -6.24
CA TRP A 232 -8.42 -13.32 -6.49
C TRP A 232 -9.28 -14.49 -6.08
N LEU A 233 -10.01 -14.31 -4.97
CA LEU A 233 -10.77 -15.37 -4.33
C LEU A 233 -12.26 -15.18 -4.59
N SER A 234 -12.95 -16.29 -4.87
CA SER A 234 -14.41 -16.34 -4.79
C SER A 234 -14.79 -16.91 -3.42
N VAL A 235 -15.32 -16.07 -2.56
CA VAL A 235 -15.72 -16.41 -1.20
C VAL A 235 -17.24 -16.34 -1.11
N ARG A 236 -17.88 -17.31 -0.42
CA ARG A 236 -19.32 -17.26 -0.13
C ARG A 236 -19.65 -16.01 0.69
N ALA A 237 -20.78 -15.36 0.40
CA ALA A 237 -21.11 -14.06 0.99
C ALA A 237 -21.14 -14.06 2.53
N HIS A 238 -21.57 -15.15 3.16
CA HIS A 238 -21.63 -15.25 4.61
C HIS A 238 -20.27 -15.45 5.28
N GLY A 239 -19.24 -15.93 4.53
CA GLY A 239 -17.88 -16.17 5.03
C GLY A 239 -16.92 -15.01 4.75
N LEU A 240 -17.36 -13.92 4.09
CA LEU A 240 -16.46 -12.84 3.67
C LEU A 240 -15.69 -12.22 4.84
N ASP A 241 -16.35 -11.95 5.94
CA ASP A 241 -15.71 -11.31 7.11
C ASP A 241 -14.70 -12.27 7.76
N GLU A 242 -15.10 -13.53 8.03
CA GLU A 242 -14.23 -14.51 8.67
C GLU A 242 -12.98 -14.83 7.83
N VAL A 243 -13.18 -15.05 6.53
CA VAL A 243 -12.07 -15.30 5.57
C VAL A 243 -11.17 -14.06 5.48
N GLY A 244 -11.75 -12.86 5.39
CA GLY A 244 -11.01 -11.61 5.29
C GLY A 244 -10.17 -11.34 6.52
N GLU A 245 -10.73 -11.48 7.72
CA GLU A 245 -10.00 -11.30 8.99
C GLU A 245 -8.90 -12.35 9.16
N THR A 246 -9.17 -13.61 8.83
CA THR A 246 -8.19 -14.71 8.92
C THR A 246 -7.00 -14.45 8.00
N LEU A 247 -7.26 -14.07 6.75
CA LEU A 247 -6.19 -13.78 5.79
C LEU A 247 -5.44 -12.51 6.13
N ALA A 248 -6.14 -11.45 6.57
CA ALA A 248 -5.53 -10.19 6.98
C ALA A 248 -4.56 -10.35 8.16
N ALA A 249 -4.82 -11.28 9.07
CA ALA A 249 -3.95 -11.56 10.22
C ALA A 249 -2.65 -12.29 9.83
N HIS A 250 -2.55 -12.86 8.60
CA HIS A 250 -1.38 -13.62 8.20
C HIS A 250 -0.21 -12.71 7.79
N PRO A 251 1.03 -12.92 8.32
CA PRO A 251 2.15 -11.99 8.12
C PRO A 251 2.62 -11.82 6.67
N SER A 252 2.35 -12.79 5.79
CA SER A 252 2.65 -12.65 4.36
C SER A 252 1.63 -11.81 3.61
N VAL A 253 0.46 -11.52 4.20
CA VAL A 253 -0.61 -10.75 3.55
C VAL A 253 -0.35 -9.26 3.72
N ARG A 254 -0.16 -8.58 2.61
CA ARG A 254 0.11 -7.14 2.55
C ARG A 254 -1.14 -6.30 2.38
N TYR A 255 -2.14 -6.85 1.72
CA TYR A 255 -3.41 -6.21 1.43
C TYR A 255 -4.51 -7.26 1.36
N CYS A 256 -5.66 -6.96 1.92
CA CYS A 256 -6.85 -7.82 1.88
C CYS A 256 -8.10 -6.95 1.82
N ALA A 257 -8.94 -7.19 0.81
CA ALA A 257 -10.17 -6.42 0.62
C ALA A 257 -11.28 -7.25 -0.03
N ALA A 258 -12.52 -7.03 0.40
CA ALA A 258 -13.69 -7.51 -0.31
C ALA A 258 -13.98 -6.63 -1.53
N THR A 259 -14.33 -7.26 -2.65
CA THR A 259 -14.56 -6.60 -3.93
C THR A 259 -15.89 -7.00 -4.57
N SER A 260 -16.38 -6.17 -5.47
CA SER A 260 -17.46 -6.53 -6.39
C SER A 260 -16.94 -7.40 -7.54
N GLY A 261 -17.84 -8.04 -8.28
CA GLY A 261 -17.51 -8.73 -9.53
C GLY A 261 -17.36 -10.25 -9.38
N THR A 262 -16.59 -10.87 -10.27
CA THR A 262 -16.46 -12.34 -10.37
C THR A 262 -15.77 -12.95 -9.16
N HIS A 263 -14.70 -12.30 -8.69
CA HIS A 263 -14.05 -12.64 -7.43
C HIS A 263 -14.49 -11.64 -6.37
N THR A 264 -14.79 -12.13 -5.20
CA THR A 264 -15.36 -11.33 -4.11
C THR A 264 -14.31 -10.82 -3.13
N MET A 265 -13.06 -11.22 -3.31
CA MET A 265 -11.95 -10.78 -2.46
C MET A 265 -10.64 -10.73 -3.25
N ILE A 266 -9.82 -9.74 -2.96
CA ILE A 266 -8.42 -9.64 -3.38
C ILE A 266 -7.52 -9.75 -2.17
N VAL A 267 -6.45 -10.56 -2.30
CA VAL A 267 -5.40 -10.69 -1.29
C VAL A 267 -4.05 -10.52 -1.98
N GLN A 268 -3.24 -9.57 -1.53
CA GLN A 268 -1.86 -9.44 -2.00
C GLN A 268 -0.90 -10.01 -0.97
N VAL A 269 -0.04 -10.93 -1.40
CA VAL A 269 0.95 -11.58 -0.55
C VAL A 269 2.37 -11.31 -1.04
N ALA A 270 3.32 -11.34 -0.09
CA ALA A 270 4.75 -11.32 -0.38
C ALA A 270 5.44 -12.43 0.41
N VAL A 271 6.19 -13.27 -0.30
CA VAL A 271 6.86 -14.45 0.24
C VAL A 271 8.27 -14.58 -0.35
N ALA A 272 9.14 -15.40 0.27
CA ALA A 272 10.52 -15.48 -0.17
C ALA A 272 10.68 -16.16 -1.55
N HIS A 273 9.88 -17.20 -1.83
CA HIS A 273 9.97 -17.96 -3.08
C HIS A 273 8.65 -18.69 -3.37
N GLU A 274 8.50 -19.25 -4.57
CA GLU A 274 7.28 -19.92 -5.07
C GLU A 274 6.82 -21.08 -4.18
N ALA A 275 7.75 -21.82 -3.56
CA ALA A 275 7.38 -22.90 -2.65
C ALA A 275 6.69 -22.38 -1.37
N GLU A 276 6.98 -21.16 -0.93
CA GLU A 276 6.23 -20.52 0.15
C GLU A 276 4.86 -20.04 -0.31
N LEU A 277 4.74 -19.53 -1.52
CA LEU A 277 3.43 -19.22 -2.11
C LEU A 277 2.57 -20.48 -2.20
N TYR A 278 3.14 -21.61 -2.66
CA TYR A 278 2.44 -22.90 -2.70
C TYR A 278 1.98 -23.32 -1.30
N ARG A 279 2.85 -23.20 -0.27
CA ARG A 279 2.47 -23.51 1.12
C ARG A 279 1.38 -22.57 1.64
N PHE A 280 1.44 -21.29 1.31
CA PHE A 280 0.38 -20.34 1.67
C PHE A 280 -0.96 -20.77 1.07
N LEU A 281 -0.99 -21.13 -0.22
CA LEU A 281 -2.20 -21.60 -0.89
C LEU A 281 -2.77 -22.87 -0.26
N THR A 282 -1.90 -23.85 0.04
CA THR A 282 -2.36 -25.17 0.53
C THR A 282 -2.65 -25.21 2.02
N ALA A 283 -1.89 -24.47 2.84
CA ALA A 283 -1.99 -24.54 4.29
C ALA A 283 -2.80 -23.38 4.92
N VAL A 284 -2.93 -22.24 4.22
CA VAL A 284 -3.64 -21.07 4.74
C VAL A 284 -4.97 -20.87 3.99
N VAL A 285 -4.93 -20.85 2.64
CA VAL A 285 -6.16 -20.62 1.84
C VAL A 285 -6.98 -21.91 1.72
N GLY A 286 -6.33 -23.05 1.47
CA GLY A 286 -7.00 -24.32 1.23
C GLY A 286 -7.95 -24.81 2.35
N PRO A 287 -7.64 -24.60 3.63
CA PRO A 287 -8.55 -24.96 4.73
C PRO A 287 -9.78 -24.06 4.90
N LEU A 288 -9.90 -22.94 4.18
CA LEU A 288 -11.02 -22.02 4.28
C LEU A 288 -12.20 -22.51 3.44
N ASP A 289 -13.15 -23.20 4.09
CA ASP A 289 -14.29 -23.88 3.44
C ASP A 289 -15.16 -22.94 2.58
N ASP A 290 -15.20 -21.65 2.91
CA ASP A 290 -15.97 -20.65 2.17
C ASP A 290 -15.26 -20.12 0.93
N VAL A 291 -13.99 -20.44 0.72
CA VAL A 291 -13.25 -20.13 -0.52
C VAL A 291 -13.58 -21.20 -1.57
N THR A 292 -14.25 -20.79 -2.63
CA THR A 292 -14.74 -21.71 -3.68
C THR A 292 -13.87 -21.71 -4.94
N ASP A 293 -13.10 -20.65 -5.16
CA ASP A 293 -12.17 -20.52 -6.30
C ASP A 293 -11.01 -19.59 -5.94
N VAL A 294 -9.84 -19.88 -6.50
CA VAL A 294 -8.60 -19.13 -6.30
C VAL A 294 -7.91 -18.92 -7.64
N ASN A 295 -7.80 -17.67 -8.06
CA ASN A 295 -6.97 -17.29 -9.19
C ASN A 295 -5.72 -16.55 -8.69
N VAL A 296 -4.54 -17.02 -9.08
CA VAL A 296 -3.25 -16.47 -8.64
C VAL A 296 -2.56 -15.77 -9.79
N THR A 297 -2.20 -14.51 -9.60
CA THR A 297 -1.41 -13.73 -10.53
C THR A 297 -0.12 -13.27 -9.84
N LEU A 298 1.04 -13.48 -10.48
CA LEU A 298 2.32 -12.98 -9.96
C LEU A 298 2.53 -11.55 -10.42
N ILE A 299 3.04 -10.71 -9.53
CA ILE A 299 3.51 -9.38 -9.86
C ILE A 299 4.95 -9.52 -10.36
N THR A 300 5.17 -9.22 -11.64
CA THR A 300 6.50 -9.31 -12.25
C THR A 300 7.27 -8.00 -12.21
N ARG A 301 6.55 -6.86 -12.15
CA ARG A 301 7.12 -5.53 -12.04
C ARG A 301 6.12 -4.55 -11.46
N ALA A 302 6.58 -3.65 -10.58
CA ALA A 302 5.81 -2.50 -10.12
C ALA A 302 6.24 -1.23 -10.87
N TYR A 303 5.27 -0.51 -11.44
CA TYR A 303 5.45 0.82 -12.04
C TYR A 303 5.05 1.93 -11.08
N LYS A 304 4.08 1.65 -10.22
CA LYS A 304 3.60 2.58 -9.19
C LYS A 304 3.18 1.82 -7.94
N ARG A 305 3.53 2.36 -6.77
CA ARG A 305 3.09 1.88 -5.46
C ARG A 305 2.65 3.08 -4.61
N GLY A 306 1.37 3.11 -4.22
CA GLY A 306 0.78 4.31 -3.65
C GLY A 306 0.87 5.46 -4.66
N HIS A 307 1.33 6.63 -4.24
CA HIS A 307 1.58 7.75 -5.16
C HIS A 307 3.03 7.77 -5.73
N LEU A 308 3.88 6.83 -5.32
CA LEU A 308 5.28 6.78 -5.74
C LEU A 308 5.41 6.05 -7.08
N ARG A 309 5.79 6.79 -8.12
CA ARG A 309 6.18 6.19 -9.40
C ARG A 309 7.56 5.57 -9.28
N LYS A 310 7.74 4.42 -9.87
CA LYS A 310 9.04 3.78 -10.03
C LYS A 310 9.63 4.25 -11.37
N SER A 311 10.55 5.21 -11.31
CA SER A 311 11.28 5.66 -12.49
C SER A 311 12.43 4.69 -12.76
N GLY A 312 12.27 3.86 -13.80
CA GLY A 312 13.28 2.90 -14.22
C GLY A 312 13.32 1.62 -13.38
N LEU A 313 14.10 0.67 -13.84
CA LEU A 313 14.54 -0.46 -13.06
C LEU A 313 15.30 0.07 -11.84
N LEU A 314 14.72 0.01 -10.63
CA LEU A 314 15.53 -0.11 -9.43
C LEU A 314 16.15 -1.53 -9.45
N THR A 315 16.89 -1.83 -10.49
CA THR A 315 17.98 -2.76 -10.42
C THR A 315 18.99 -2.07 -9.52
N LEU A 316 19.03 -2.45 -8.26
CA LEU A 316 20.26 -2.44 -7.53
C LEU A 316 21.19 -3.32 -8.35
N GLU A 317 22.02 -2.74 -9.21
CA GLU A 317 23.23 -3.39 -9.63
C GLU A 317 24.02 -3.63 -8.35
N CYS A 318 24.10 -4.88 -7.94
CA CYS A 318 25.07 -5.33 -6.98
C CYS A 318 26.44 -5.04 -7.63
N GLN A 319 27.10 -3.96 -7.18
CA GLN A 319 28.54 -3.81 -7.24
C GLN A 319 29.16 -4.32 -5.96
#